data_138f056aa0589e9238c0988082098437
#
_entry.id   138f056aa0589e9238c0988082098437
#
_cell.length_a   1.000
_cell.length_b   1.000
_cell.length_c   1.000
_cell.angle_alpha   90.00
_cell.angle_beta   90.00
_cell.angle_gamma   90.00
#
_symmetry.space_group_name_H-M   'P 1'
#
loop_
_entity.id
_entity.type
_entity.pdbx_description
1 polymer ?
#
loop_
_entity_poly.entity_id
_entity_poly.type
_entity_poly.pdbx_seq_one_letter_code
_entity_poly.pdbx_strand_id
1 'polypeptide(L)'
;AVVLDKKDVDKFISLASKENLEATAVAVVTESPRLTMNWRGDTIVDLSREFLNTNGVTQVAKAYIEAPKWEGCYRKVAPAKLKDMPAEEAFLENMSRLEVCSQIGLAERFDASIGAATVIMQIGVKNQLPPQEAMAAKIPLEKGETDDATAIIYGYIPGVSRWSPFHGSAYAVVESLSKLLAIGANPMTARLTFQEYFERLKDVPSRWGKPAAALLGAMQAQLKLGLPSIGGKDSMSGSFNDLDVT
;
A
#
# COMPACT_ATOMS: atom_id res chain seq x y z
N ALA A 1 -11.91 1.64 17.84
CA ALA A 1 -13.36 1.78 18.08
C ALA A 1 -14.09 0.68 17.32
N VAL A 2 -15.19 0.17 17.86
CA VAL A 2 -16.08 -0.82 17.24
C VAL A 2 -17.53 -0.35 17.35
N VAL A 3 -18.36 -0.77 16.43
CA VAL A 3 -19.81 -0.55 16.47
C VAL A 3 -20.48 -1.89 16.75
N LEU A 4 -21.31 -1.94 17.76
CA LEU A 4 -21.95 -3.15 18.24
C LEU A 4 -23.46 -2.96 18.36
N ASP A 5 -24.21 -4.04 18.24
CA ASP A 5 -25.61 -4.06 18.66
C ASP A 5 -25.70 -3.83 20.18
N LYS A 6 -26.69 -3.08 20.63
CA LYS A 6 -26.89 -2.74 22.05
C LYS A 6 -26.85 -3.97 22.97
N LYS A 7 -27.39 -5.10 22.51
CA LYS A 7 -27.44 -6.37 23.29
C LYS A 7 -26.06 -7.00 23.51
N ASP A 8 -25.06 -6.66 22.68
CA ASP A 8 -23.72 -7.27 22.70
C ASP A 8 -22.69 -6.40 23.44
N VAL A 9 -23.06 -5.15 23.85
CA VAL A 9 -22.13 -4.20 24.47
C VAL A 9 -21.55 -4.74 25.79
N ASP A 10 -22.41 -5.22 26.71
CA ASP A 10 -21.94 -5.71 28.02
C ASP A 10 -21.06 -6.95 27.88
N LYS A 11 -21.41 -7.83 26.91
CA LYS A 11 -20.58 -9.00 26.60
C LYS A 11 -19.20 -8.59 26.09
N PHE A 12 -19.14 -7.61 25.19
CA PHE A 12 -17.89 -7.10 24.66
C PHE A 12 -17.02 -6.48 25.75
N ILE A 13 -17.60 -5.65 26.62
CA ILE A 13 -16.88 -5.03 27.74
C ILE A 13 -16.33 -6.11 28.67
N SER A 14 -17.13 -7.16 28.97
CA SER A 14 -16.67 -8.29 29.80
C SER A 14 -15.52 -9.06 29.15
N LEU A 15 -15.54 -9.26 27.84
CA LEU A 15 -14.44 -9.92 27.11
C LEU A 15 -13.18 -9.06 27.10
N ALA A 16 -13.30 -7.77 26.83
CA ALA A 16 -12.18 -6.84 26.90
C ALA A 16 -11.51 -6.81 28.27
N SER A 17 -12.31 -6.82 29.35
CA SER A 17 -11.79 -6.88 30.73
C SER A 17 -11.01 -8.16 31.03
N LYS A 18 -11.36 -9.30 30.40
CA LYS A 18 -10.59 -10.55 30.55
C LYS A 18 -9.20 -10.46 29.90
N GLU A 19 -9.06 -9.63 28.87
CA GLU A 19 -7.80 -9.34 28.19
C GLU A 19 -7.05 -8.15 28.84
N ASN A 20 -7.48 -7.72 30.02
CA ASN A 20 -6.93 -6.56 30.74
C ASN A 20 -7.01 -5.25 29.90
N LEU A 21 -8.07 -5.12 29.12
CA LEU A 21 -8.35 -3.94 28.29
C LEU A 21 -9.55 -3.18 28.86
N GLU A 22 -9.44 -1.86 28.94
CA GLU A 22 -10.56 -1.00 29.25
C GLU A 22 -11.42 -0.78 27.99
N ALA A 23 -12.72 -0.98 28.12
CA ALA A 23 -13.69 -0.70 27.06
C ALA A 23 -14.89 0.05 27.63
N THR A 24 -15.28 1.12 26.97
CA THR A 24 -16.37 2.00 27.37
C THR A 24 -17.25 2.37 26.19
N ALA A 25 -18.56 2.33 26.37
CA ALA A 25 -19.51 2.85 25.36
C ALA A 25 -19.46 4.39 25.36
N VAL A 26 -18.96 4.97 24.30
CA VAL A 26 -18.73 6.43 24.18
C VAL A 26 -19.77 7.15 23.33
N ALA A 27 -20.51 6.41 22.49
CA ALA A 27 -21.51 7.00 21.60
C ALA A 27 -22.60 5.98 21.23
N VAL A 28 -23.72 6.49 20.77
CA VAL A 28 -24.83 5.72 20.21
C VAL A 28 -25.07 6.21 18.79
N VAL A 29 -25.16 5.26 17.85
CA VAL A 29 -25.55 5.57 16.47
C VAL A 29 -27.05 5.86 16.44
N THR A 30 -27.42 6.99 15.84
CA THR A 30 -28.81 7.44 15.72
C THR A 30 -29.20 7.58 14.25
N GLU A 31 -30.50 7.66 13.98
CA GLU A 31 -31.01 7.94 12.64
C GLU A 31 -30.84 9.43 12.24
N SER A 32 -30.57 10.30 13.19
CA SER A 32 -30.35 11.72 12.94
C SER A 32 -29.06 11.91 12.10
N PRO A 33 -29.10 12.65 10.99
CA PRO A 33 -27.91 12.94 10.19
C PRO A 33 -27.04 14.04 10.85
N ARG A 34 -26.77 13.91 12.14
CA ARG A 34 -26.00 14.89 12.92
C ARG A 34 -25.03 14.19 13.85
N LEU A 35 -23.87 14.82 14.05
CA LEU A 35 -22.96 14.52 15.16
C LEU A 35 -23.29 15.45 16.31
N THR A 36 -23.78 14.88 17.40
CA THR A 36 -24.11 15.65 18.61
C THR A 36 -23.25 15.18 19.77
N MET A 37 -22.61 16.09 20.49
CA MET A 37 -21.87 15.80 21.72
C MET A 37 -22.46 16.63 22.87
N ASN A 38 -22.72 15.96 23.99
CA ASN A 38 -23.22 16.59 25.19
C ASN A 38 -22.19 16.53 26.32
N TRP A 39 -22.05 17.61 27.06
CA TRP A 39 -21.17 17.70 28.22
C TRP A 39 -21.90 18.36 29.37
N ARG A 40 -22.01 17.66 30.49
CA ARG A 40 -22.67 18.16 31.72
C ARG A 40 -24.09 18.71 31.52
N GLY A 41 -24.85 18.15 30.58
CA GLY A 41 -26.20 18.55 30.25
C GLY A 41 -26.31 19.54 29.09
N ASP A 42 -25.23 20.17 28.66
CA ASP A 42 -25.19 21.09 27.54
C ASP A 42 -24.71 20.42 26.25
N THR A 43 -25.30 20.79 25.13
CA THR A 43 -24.83 20.39 23.81
C THR A 43 -23.65 21.26 23.40
N ILE A 44 -22.45 20.67 23.31
CA ILE A 44 -21.21 21.37 22.95
C ILE A 44 -20.82 21.21 21.49
N VAL A 45 -21.36 20.19 20.81
CA VAL A 45 -21.20 19.98 19.36
C VAL A 45 -22.53 19.55 18.78
N ASP A 46 -22.92 20.20 17.69
CA ASP A 46 -24.09 19.83 16.89
C ASP A 46 -23.83 20.17 15.42
N LEU A 47 -23.28 19.21 14.69
CA LEU A 47 -22.85 19.37 13.30
C LEU A 47 -23.67 18.47 12.38
N SER A 48 -24.08 19.01 11.23
CA SER A 48 -24.73 18.19 10.21
C SER A 48 -23.76 17.23 9.54
N ARG A 49 -24.25 16.06 9.15
CA ARG A 49 -23.49 15.08 8.38
C ARG A 49 -22.99 15.64 7.05
N GLU A 50 -23.81 16.49 6.42
CA GLU A 50 -23.45 17.18 5.19
C GLU A 50 -22.20 18.05 5.38
N PHE A 51 -22.17 18.87 6.45
CA PHE A 51 -20.99 19.67 6.78
C PHE A 51 -19.75 18.81 7.04
N LEU A 52 -19.89 17.72 7.79
CA LEU A 52 -18.78 16.81 8.10
C LEU A 52 -18.20 16.13 6.85
N ASN A 53 -19.05 15.83 5.87
CA ASN A 53 -18.62 15.18 4.64
C ASN A 53 -17.85 16.11 3.69
N THR A 54 -18.09 17.41 3.77
CA THR A 54 -17.55 18.40 2.83
C THR A 54 -16.73 19.50 3.49
N ASN A 55 -16.66 19.54 4.84
CA ASN A 55 -16.20 20.70 5.61
C ASN A 55 -16.88 22.01 5.18
N GLY A 56 -18.14 21.92 4.71
CA GLY A 56 -18.90 23.06 4.19
C GLY A 56 -18.50 23.53 2.78
N VAL A 57 -17.55 22.85 2.12
CA VAL A 57 -17.07 23.21 0.78
C VAL A 57 -16.98 21.96 -0.09
N THR A 58 -17.63 22.00 -1.26
CA THR A 58 -17.45 20.95 -2.27
C THR A 58 -16.14 21.20 -3.02
N GLN A 59 -15.21 20.27 -2.89
CA GLN A 59 -13.95 20.32 -3.61
C GLN A 59 -14.14 19.80 -5.03
N VAL A 60 -13.63 20.53 -6.01
CA VAL A 60 -13.65 20.13 -7.42
C VAL A 60 -12.24 20.21 -7.97
N ALA A 61 -11.76 19.12 -8.51
CA ALA A 61 -10.47 19.06 -9.20
C ALA A 61 -10.66 18.58 -10.64
N LYS A 62 -9.82 19.09 -11.54
CA LYS A 62 -9.73 18.63 -12.91
C LYS A 62 -8.53 17.69 -13.01
N ALA A 63 -8.71 16.52 -13.60
CA ALA A 63 -7.63 15.58 -13.89
C ALA A 63 -7.47 15.44 -15.41
N TYR A 64 -6.23 15.55 -15.88
CA TYR A 64 -5.89 15.28 -17.27
C TYR A 64 -4.92 14.10 -17.32
N ILE A 65 -5.40 12.95 -17.78
CA ILE A 65 -4.59 11.72 -17.93
C ILE A 65 -3.88 11.80 -19.28
N GLU A 66 -2.56 11.90 -19.22
CA GLU A 66 -1.71 11.93 -20.39
C GLU A 66 -1.50 10.50 -20.92
N ALA A 67 -1.70 10.31 -22.22
CA ALA A 67 -1.40 9.02 -22.86
C ALA A 67 0.12 8.80 -22.92
N PRO A 68 0.63 7.63 -22.51
CA PRO A 68 2.06 7.37 -22.56
C PRO A 68 2.57 7.31 -23.99
N LYS A 69 3.72 7.93 -24.25
CA LYS A 69 4.39 7.87 -25.54
C LYS A 69 5.17 6.57 -25.66
N TRP A 70 4.98 5.84 -26.75
CA TRP A 70 5.65 4.56 -26.97
C TRP A 70 7.17 4.67 -27.05
N GLU A 71 7.67 5.79 -27.58
CA GLU A 71 9.10 6.09 -27.67
C GLU A 71 9.78 6.18 -26.30
N GLY A 72 9.07 6.62 -25.28
CA GLY A 72 9.51 6.69 -23.89
C GLY A 72 9.31 5.39 -23.09
N CYS A 73 8.80 4.32 -23.74
CA CYS A 73 8.57 3.05 -23.07
C CYS A 73 9.85 2.52 -22.42
N TYR A 74 9.77 2.15 -21.15
CA TYR A 74 10.90 1.66 -20.36
C TYR A 74 11.70 0.51 -21.01
N ARG A 75 11.06 -0.28 -21.89
CA ARG A 75 11.73 -1.35 -22.65
C ARG A 75 12.60 -0.83 -23.80
N LYS A 76 12.44 0.42 -24.18
CA LYS A 76 13.18 1.01 -25.31
C LYS A 76 14.27 1.98 -24.86
N VAL A 77 14.23 2.39 -23.61
CA VAL A 77 15.18 3.37 -23.05
C VAL A 77 16.23 2.64 -22.23
N ALA A 78 17.40 2.45 -22.80
CA ALA A 78 18.58 2.05 -22.04
C ALA A 78 19.14 3.28 -21.31
N PRO A 79 19.73 3.10 -20.10
CA PRO A 79 20.47 4.17 -19.45
C PRO A 79 21.53 4.73 -20.40
N ALA A 80 21.54 6.04 -20.59
CA ALA A 80 22.42 6.69 -21.58
C ALA A 80 23.90 6.32 -21.39
N LYS A 81 24.33 6.20 -20.12
CA LYS A 81 25.70 5.83 -19.76
C LYS A 81 26.11 4.44 -20.22
N LEU A 82 25.18 3.50 -20.37
CA LEU A 82 25.48 2.12 -20.74
C LEU A 82 25.49 1.90 -22.27
N LYS A 83 24.94 2.84 -23.02
CA LYS A 83 24.59 2.62 -24.44
C LYS A 83 25.78 2.33 -25.36
N ASP A 84 26.92 2.97 -25.07
CA ASP A 84 28.12 2.91 -25.91
C ASP A 84 29.29 2.20 -25.23
N MET A 85 29.01 1.50 -24.11
CA MET A 85 30.03 0.73 -23.38
C MET A 85 30.21 -0.68 -23.95
N PRO A 86 31.42 -1.27 -23.90
CA PRO A 86 31.61 -2.68 -24.08
C PRO A 86 30.75 -3.51 -23.13
N ALA A 87 30.27 -4.68 -23.55
CA ALA A 87 29.28 -5.46 -22.79
C ALA A 87 29.72 -5.78 -21.35
N GLU A 88 31.00 -6.11 -21.12
CA GLU A 88 31.55 -6.39 -19.79
C GLU A 88 31.51 -5.14 -18.90
N GLU A 89 31.97 -4.01 -19.40
CA GLU A 89 31.96 -2.74 -18.68
C GLU A 89 30.53 -2.29 -18.39
N ALA A 90 29.64 -2.40 -19.38
CA ALA A 90 28.22 -2.07 -19.21
C ALA A 90 27.55 -2.97 -18.15
N PHE A 91 27.89 -4.24 -18.08
CA PHE A 91 27.41 -5.16 -17.06
C PHE A 91 27.86 -4.72 -15.66
N LEU A 92 29.16 -4.46 -15.46
CA LEU A 92 29.71 -4.02 -14.18
C LEU A 92 29.13 -2.67 -13.74
N GLU A 93 29.04 -1.73 -14.67
CA GLU A 93 28.42 -0.43 -14.39
C GLU A 93 26.93 -0.59 -14.02
N ASN A 94 26.19 -1.46 -14.71
CA ASN A 94 24.79 -1.71 -14.37
C ASN A 94 24.65 -2.34 -12.97
N MET A 95 25.56 -3.24 -12.58
CA MET A 95 25.56 -3.86 -11.24
C MET A 95 25.85 -2.85 -10.12
N SER A 96 26.52 -1.75 -10.42
CA SER A 96 26.82 -0.69 -9.44
C SER A 96 25.69 0.34 -9.26
N ARG A 97 24.66 0.31 -10.11
CA ARG A 97 23.53 1.24 -10.00
C ARG A 97 22.72 0.97 -8.73
N LEU A 98 22.22 2.03 -8.11
CA LEU A 98 21.45 1.93 -6.87
C LEU A 98 20.19 1.06 -6.99
N GLU A 99 19.60 0.99 -8.19
CA GLU A 99 18.41 0.16 -8.44
C GLU A 99 18.75 -1.34 -8.62
N VAL A 100 20.02 -1.67 -8.79
CA VAL A 100 20.49 -3.02 -9.13
C VAL A 100 21.43 -3.60 -8.09
N CYS A 101 22.25 -2.76 -7.43
CA CYS A 101 23.21 -3.20 -6.44
C CYS A 101 22.56 -3.88 -5.24
N SER A 102 23.36 -4.63 -4.47
CA SER A 102 22.87 -5.29 -3.27
C SER A 102 22.30 -4.31 -2.25
N GLN A 103 21.12 -4.61 -1.72
CA GLN A 103 20.43 -3.86 -0.67
C GLN A 103 20.64 -4.46 0.72
N ILE A 104 21.57 -5.42 0.88
CA ILE A 104 21.79 -6.13 2.13
C ILE A 104 22.10 -5.20 3.30
N GLY A 105 22.88 -4.15 3.06
CA GLY A 105 23.21 -3.17 4.10
C GLY A 105 22.02 -2.35 4.60
N LEU A 106 20.95 -2.22 3.81
CA LEU A 106 19.67 -1.66 4.26
C LEU A 106 18.85 -2.71 5.00
N ALA A 107 18.79 -3.93 4.48
CA ALA A 107 18.04 -5.02 5.10
C ALA A 107 18.54 -5.35 6.51
N GLU A 108 19.86 -5.34 6.73
CA GLU A 108 20.49 -5.61 8.03
C GLU A 108 20.19 -4.56 9.11
N ARG A 109 19.67 -3.38 8.74
CA ARG A 109 19.29 -2.32 9.69
C ARG A 109 17.89 -2.50 10.26
N PHE A 110 17.12 -3.43 9.73
CA PHE A 110 15.75 -3.68 10.13
C PHE A 110 15.61 -5.08 10.73
N ASP A 111 14.67 -5.22 11.65
CA ASP A 111 14.39 -6.47 12.32
C ASP A 111 13.79 -7.49 11.37
N ALA A 112 14.61 -8.43 10.91
CA ALA A 112 14.20 -9.44 9.95
C ALA A 112 13.51 -10.65 10.59
N SER A 113 13.66 -10.84 11.91
CA SER A 113 13.23 -12.04 12.64
C SER A 113 12.34 -11.77 13.85
N ILE A 114 11.75 -10.58 13.94
CA ILE A 114 10.81 -10.25 15.02
C ILE A 114 9.65 -11.24 15.02
N GLY A 115 9.33 -11.73 16.24
CA GLY A 115 8.27 -12.70 16.44
C GLY A 115 8.68 -14.15 16.22
N ALA A 116 9.90 -14.41 15.73
CA ALA A 116 10.49 -15.75 15.54
C ALA A 116 9.65 -16.74 14.68
N ALA A 117 8.56 -16.27 14.10
CA ALA A 117 7.66 -17.07 13.26
C ALA A 117 7.92 -16.90 11.74
N THR A 118 8.92 -16.09 11.37
CA THR A 118 9.24 -15.78 9.98
C THR A 118 9.81 -17.01 9.27
N VAL A 119 9.20 -17.41 8.16
CA VAL A 119 9.62 -18.53 7.31
C VAL A 119 10.42 -18.04 6.11
N ILE A 120 9.94 -16.96 5.46
CA ILE A 120 10.64 -16.30 4.36
C ILE A 120 11.10 -14.93 4.86
N MET A 121 12.42 -14.77 4.97
CA MET A 121 13.09 -13.56 5.45
C MET A 121 13.53 -12.69 4.26
N GLN A 122 13.93 -11.45 4.53
CA GLN A 122 14.38 -10.47 3.52
C GLN A 122 15.55 -10.97 2.69
N ILE A 123 16.51 -11.64 3.33
CA ILE A 123 17.65 -12.28 2.68
C ILE A 123 17.53 -13.77 2.96
N GLY A 124 17.42 -14.55 1.92
CA GLY A 124 17.01 -15.95 2.05
C GLY A 124 18.03 -16.97 1.60
N VAL A 125 17.54 -18.18 1.51
CA VAL A 125 18.24 -19.45 1.21
C VAL A 125 19.43 -19.74 2.12
N LYS A 126 20.10 -20.88 1.90
CA LYS A 126 21.18 -21.41 2.78
C LYS A 126 22.31 -20.41 3.05
N ASN A 127 22.70 -19.64 2.06
CA ASN A 127 23.82 -18.71 2.15
C ASN A 127 23.42 -17.29 2.51
N GLN A 128 22.13 -17.00 2.65
CA GLN A 128 21.59 -15.68 2.98
C GLN A 128 22.17 -14.54 2.11
N LEU A 129 22.28 -14.78 0.80
CA LEU A 129 22.81 -13.81 -0.16
C LEU A 129 21.71 -13.16 -1.04
N PRO A 130 20.78 -13.96 -1.65
CA PRO A 130 19.78 -13.37 -2.53
C PRO A 130 18.68 -12.68 -1.73
N PRO A 131 18.23 -11.51 -2.18
CA PRO A 131 17.06 -10.87 -1.62
C PRO A 131 15.80 -11.70 -1.92
N GLN A 132 14.89 -11.75 -0.95
CA GLN A 132 13.57 -12.32 -1.11
C GLN A 132 12.56 -11.20 -1.29
N GLU A 133 11.68 -11.33 -2.26
CA GLU A 133 10.65 -10.34 -2.54
C GLU A 133 9.28 -10.73 -1.97
N ALA A 134 9.30 -11.60 -0.99
CA ALA A 134 8.12 -12.08 -0.28
C ALA A 134 8.44 -12.25 1.21
N MET A 135 7.44 -12.08 2.05
CA MET A 135 7.49 -12.44 3.46
C MET A 135 6.42 -13.50 3.73
N ALA A 136 6.79 -14.53 4.47
CA ALA A 136 5.86 -15.48 5.04
C ALA A 136 6.19 -15.72 6.51
N ALA A 137 5.16 -15.76 7.35
CA ALA A 137 5.29 -16.02 8.77
C ALA A 137 4.19 -16.96 9.25
N LYS A 138 4.55 -17.93 10.10
CA LYS A 138 3.57 -18.80 10.77
C LYS A 138 2.68 -17.98 11.70
N ILE A 139 1.45 -18.41 11.87
CA ILE A 139 0.52 -17.77 12.80
C ILE A 139 1.01 -18.07 14.23
N PRO A 140 1.26 -17.04 15.07
CA PRO A 140 1.69 -17.25 16.44
C PRO A 140 0.53 -17.83 17.27
N LEU A 141 0.82 -18.87 18.04
CA LEU A 141 -0.11 -19.50 18.96
C LEU A 141 0.39 -19.34 20.39
N GLU A 142 -0.52 -19.22 21.35
CA GLU A 142 -0.14 -19.22 22.78
C GLU A 142 0.49 -20.55 23.22
N LYS A 143 0.02 -21.65 22.64
CA LYS A 143 0.53 -23.00 22.92
C LYS A 143 0.50 -23.83 21.63
N GLY A 144 1.57 -24.63 21.46
CA GLY A 144 1.70 -25.52 20.31
C GLY A 144 2.29 -24.80 19.08
N GLU A 145 2.21 -25.49 17.93
CA GLU A 145 2.71 -25.02 16.64
C GLU A 145 1.64 -25.23 15.56
N THR A 146 1.71 -24.46 14.51
CA THR A 146 0.87 -24.61 13.30
C THR A 146 1.72 -24.48 12.06
N ASP A 147 1.28 -25.11 10.97
CA ASP A 147 1.83 -24.88 9.64
C ASP A 147 1.05 -23.82 8.85
N ASP A 148 -0.03 -23.30 9.42
CA ASP A 148 -0.73 -22.17 8.84
C ASP A 148 0.15 -20.92 8.90
N ALA A 149 0.21 -20.19 7.78
CA ALA A 149 1.04 -19.01 7.64
C ALA A 149 0.32 -17.89 6.89
N THR A 150 0.75 -16.68 7.16
CA THR A 150 0.40 -15.51 6.36
C THR A 150 1.55 -15.16 5.43
N ALA A 151 1.22 -14.58 4.26
CA ALA A 151 2.21 -14.06 3.33
C ALA A 151 1.86 -12.63 2.93
N ILE A 152 2.90 -11.78 2.85
CA ILE A 152 2.78 -10.40 2.37
C ILE A 152 3.80 -10.19 1.26
N ILE A 153 3.34 -9.66 0.15
CA ILE A 153 4.16 -9.47 -1.05
C ILE A 153 3.81 -8.11 -1.66
N TYR A 154 4.81 -7.47 -2.23
CA TYR A 154 4.61 -6.22 -2.94
C TYR A 154 4.87 -6.36 -4.44
N GLY A 155 4.24 -5.47 -5.22
CA GLY A 155 4.55 -5.25 -6.63
C GLY A 155 4.75 -3.77 -6.88
N TYR A 156 5.85 -3.43 -7.53
CA TYR A 156 6.15 -2.07 -7.97
C TYR A 156 7.27 -2.07 -8.99
N ILE A 157 7.00 -1.59 -10.19
CA ILE A 157 7.97 -1.50 -11.28
C ILE A 157 8.21 -0.01 -11.61
N PRO A 158 9.24 0.63 -11.01
CA PRO A 158 9.45 2.08 -11.13
C PRO A 158 9.50 2.59 -12.57
N GLY A 159 10.19 1.86 -13.47
CA GLY A 159 10.31 2.24 -14.87
C GLY A 159 8.99 2.26 -15.63
N VAL A 160 8.09 1.30 -15.32
CA VAL A 160 6.74 1.27 -15.91
C VAL A 160 5.88 2.37 -15.33
N SER A 161 5.92 2.55 -14.02
CA SER A 161 5.12 3.55 -13.30
C SER A 161 5.47 4.97 -13.74
N ARG A 162 6.75 5.25 -13.94
CA ARG A 162 7.24 6.54 -14.46
C ARG A 162 6.80 6.79 -15.91
N TRP A 163 6.82 5.76 -16.74
CA TRP A 163 6.36 5.86 -18.14
C TRP A 163 4.85 6.02 -18.22
N SER A 164 4.10 5.27 -17.41
CA SER A 164 2.64 5.27 -17.37
C SER A 164 2.13 4.79 -16.02
N PRO A 165 1.60 5.67 -15.18
CA PRO A 165 1.01 5.27 -13.90
C PRO A 165 -0.11 4.22 -14.03
N PHE A 166 -0.90 4.30 -15.11
CA PHE A 166 -1.93 3.30 -15.42
C PHE A 166 -1.34 1.90 -15.60
N HIS A 167 -0.33 1.77 -16.46
CA HIS A 167 0.32 0.47 -16.69
C HIS A 167 1.13 0.04 -15.46
N GLY A 168 1.80 0.98 -14.80
CA GLY A 168 2.57 0.71 -13.59
C GLY A 168 1.74 0.06 -12.50
N SER A 169 0.57 0.61 -12.19
CA SER A 169 -0.32 0.05 -11.16
C SER A 169 -0.94 -1.30 -11.58
N ALA A 170 -1.35 -1.45 -12.85
CA ALA A 170 -1.85 -2.72 -13.35
C ALA A 170 -0.77 -3.82 -13.29
N TYR A 171 0.45 -3.52 -13.71
CA TYR A 171 1.58 -4.45 -13.61
C TYR A 171 1.98 -4.74 -12.17
N ALA A 172 1.90 -3.77 -11.27
CA ALA A 172 2.18 -3.98 -9.85
C ALA A 172 1.25 -5.05 -9.23
N VAL A 173 -0.04 -5.04 -9.58
CA VAL A 173 -0.97 -6.09 -9.18
C VAL A 173 -0.54 -7.45 -9.72
N VAL A 174 -0.24 -7.55 -11.02
CA VAL A 174 0.18 -8.81 -11.65
C VAL A 174 1.47 -9.32 -11.05
N GLU A 175 2.45 -8.44 -10.83
CA GLU A 175 3.73 -8.78 -10.22
C GLU A 175 3.56 -9.35 -8.82
N SER A 176 2.80 -8.67 -7.96
CA SER A 176 2.55 -9.15 -6.59
C SER A 176 1.90 -10.53 -6.56
N LEU A 177 0.91 -10.77 -7.42
CA LEU A 177 0.24 -12.07 -7.53
C LEU A 177 1.16 -13.16 -8.09
N SER A 178 2.02 -12.82 -9.04
CA SER A 178 3.02 -13.75 -9.60
C SER A 178 4.04 -14.18 -8.55
N LYS A 179 4.52 -13.23 -7.74
CA LYS A 179 5.41 -13.51 -6.61
C LYS A 179 4.71 -14.37 -5.54
N LEU A 180 3.42 -14.10 -5.27
CA LEU A 180 2.63 -14.89 -4.33
C LEU A 180 2.51 -16.34 -4.80
N LEU A 181 2.24 -16.55 -6.08
CA LEU A 181 2.22 -17.87 -6.69
C LEU A 181 3.59 -18.57 -6.62
N ALA A 182 4.68 -17.82 -6.83
CA ALA A 182 6.03 -18.37 -6.83
C ALA A 182 6.45 -18.94 -5.47
N ILE A 183 5.91 -18.42 -4.36
CA ILE A 183 6.15 -18.98 -3.02
C ILE A 183 5.14 -20.09 -2.63
N GLY A 184 4.28 -20.51 -3.54
CA GLY A 184 3.31 -21.59 -3.34
C GLY A 184 1.98 -21.18 -2.72
N ALA A 185 1.75 -19.89 -2.50
CA ALA A 185 0.47 -19.41 -1.99
C ALA A 185 -0.57 -19.28 -3.11
N ASN A 186 -1.85 -19.37 -2.76
CA ASN A 186 -2.94 -19.21 -3.72
C ASN A 186 -3.25 -17.71 -3.95
N PRO A 187 -2.89 -17.13 -5.11
CA PRO A 187 -3.11 -15.72 -5.38
C PRO A 187 -4.60 -15.33 -5.42
N MET A 188 -5.49 -16.28 -5.69
CA MET A 188 -6.94 -16.00 -5.78
C MET A 188 -7.59 -15.76 -4.41
N THR A 189 -6.92 -16.08 -3.32
CA THR A 189 -7.38 -15.78 -1.96
C THR A 189 -6.80 -14.46 -1.42
N ALA A 190 -5.93 -13.81 -2.18
CA ALA A 190 -5.28 -12.57 -1.77
C ALA A 190 -6.27 -11.42 -1.57
N ARG A 191 -5.89 -10.50 -0.71
CA ARG A 191 -6.54 -9.19 -0.55
C ARG A 191 -5.49 -8.13 -0.82
N LEU A 192 -5.83 -7.18 -1.68
CA LEU A 192 -4.91 -6.13 -2.10
C LEU A 192 -5.00 -4.94 -1.15
N THR A 193 -3.88 -4.29 -0.96
CA THR A 193 -3.81 -2.96 -0.35
C THR A 193 -2.90 -2.11 -1.22
N PHE A 194 -3.28 -0.86 -1.42
CA PHE A 194 -2.54 0.03 -2.31
C PHE A 194 -1.94 1.18 -1.53
N GLN A 195 -0.74 1.58 -1.92
CA GLN A 195 -0.15 2.82 -1.47
C GLN A 195 0.28 3.63 -2.67
N GLU A 196 -0.16 4.88 -2.72
CA GLU A 196 0.22 5.85 -3.72
C GLU A 196 1.07 6.96 -3.09
N TYR A 197 2.07 7.41 -3.84
CA TYR A 197 2.90 8.53 -3.46
C TYR A 197 3.23 9.37 -4.69
N PHE A 198 2.72 10.59 -4.72
CA PHE A 198 2.90 11.53 -5.83
C PHE A 198 3.36 12.89 -5.32
N GLU A 199 3.81 13.72 -6.25
CA GLU A 199 4.08 15.13 -5.99
C GLU A 199 2.82 15.87 -5.54
N ARG A 200 2.99 17.06 -4.97
CA ARG A 200 1.86 17.93 -4.61
C ARG A 200 1.06 18.28 -5.85
N LEU A 201 -0.21 17.97 -5.83
CA LEU A 201 -1.10 18.09 -6.99
C LEU A 201 -1.39 19.54 -7.36
N LYS A 202 -1.54 20.43 -6.36
CA LYS A 202 -1.88 21.85 -6.54
C LYS A 202 -3.11 21.98 -7.47
N ASP A 203 -3.29 23.09 -8.13
CA ASP A 203 -4.32 23.30 -9.16
C ASP A 203 -3.75 23.02 -10.57
N VAL A 204 -3.16 21.82 -10.74
CA VAL A 204 -2.51 21.39 -11.99
C VAL A 204 -3.14 20.10 -12.50
N PRO A 205 -4.01 20.15 -13.53
CA PRO A 205 -4.75 18.97 -14.00
C PRO A 205 -3.90 17.76 -14.39
N SER A 206 -2.71 17.96 -14.97
CA SER A 206 -1.79 16.87 -15.32
C SER A 206 -1.22 16.15 -14.10
N ARG A 207 -1.00 16.85 -12.98
CA ARG A 207 -0.59 16.22 -11.72
C ARG A 207 -1.70 15.36 -11.13
N TRP A 208 -2.94 15.83 -11.18
CA TRP A 208 -4.14 15.05 -10.80
C TRP A 208 -4.36 13.85 -11.72
N GLY A 209 -3.93 13.94 -12.96
CA GLY A 209 -4.01 12.85 -13.94
C GLY A 209 -3.17 11.63 -13.57
N LYS A 210 -2.05 11.78 -12.86
CA LYS A 210 -1.17 10.67 -12.47
C LYS A 210 -1.84 9.71 -11.48
N PRO A 211 -2.30 10.14 -10.29
CA PRO A 211 -3.01 9.26 -9.37
C PRO A 211 -4.32 8.74 -9.97
N ALA A 212 -5.05 9.55 -10.73
CA ALA A 212 -6.25 9.07 -11.43
C ALA A 212 -5.94 7.93 -12.41
N ALA A 213 -4.85 8.01 -13.16
CA ALA A 213 -4.40 6.95 -14.06
C ALA A 213 -3.98 5.69 -13.29
N ALA A 214 -3.26 5.84 -12.18
CA ALA A 214 -2.85 4.73 -11.32
C ALA A 214 -4.07 3.99 -10.73
N LEU A 215 -5.04 4.72 -10.19
CA LEU A 215 -6.28 4.14 -9.70
C LEU A 215 -7.05 3.36 -10.78
N LEU A 216 -7.15 3.91 -11.99
CA LEU A 216 -7.82 3.23 -13.10
C LEU A 216 -7.11 1.93 -13.51
N GLY A 217 -5.77 1.93 -13.53
CA GLY A 217 -4.97 0.74 -13.82
C GLY A 217 -5.15 -0.35 -12.76
N ALA A 218 -5.06 0.03 -11.48
CA ALA A 218 -5.30 -0.87 -10.37
C ALA A 218 -6.73 -1.44 -10.37
N MET A 219 -7.72 -0.59 -10.61
CA MET A 219 -9.13 -1.00 -10.71
C MET A 219 -9.34 -2.00 -11.87
N GLN A 220 -8.76 -1.72 -13.04
CA GLN A 220 -8.88 -2.63 -14.18
C GLN A 220 -8.30 -4.01 -13.87
N ALA A 221 -7.13 -4.08 -13.23
CA ALA A 221 -6.51 -5.33 -12.83
C ALA A 221 -7.38 -6.10 -11.81
N GLN A 222 -7.89 -5.42 -10.79
CA GLN A 222 -8.78 -6.00 -9.79
C GLN A 222 -10.04 -6.59 -10.43
N LEU A 223 -10.71 -5.83 -11.28
CA LEU A 223 -11.96 -6.29 -11.94
C LEU A 223 -11.71 -7.50 -12.83
N LYS A 224 -10.61 -7.51 -13.60
CA LYS A 224 -10.27 -8.63 -14.48
C LYS A 224 -9.87 -9.89 -13.74
N LEU A 225 -9.24 -9.75 -12.57
CA LEU A 225 -8.78 -10.88 -11.76
C LEU A 225 -9.80 -11.31 -10.69
N GLY A 226 -10.83 -10.51 -10.45
CA GLY A 226 -11.82 -10.78 -9.41
C GLY A 226 -11.27 -10.65 -7.98
N LEU A 227 -10.25 -9.82 -7.78
CA LEU A 227 -9.58 -9.65 -6.49
C LEU A 227 -9.90 -8.28 -5.88
N PRO A 228 -10.47 -8.24 -4.66
CA PRO A 228 -10.79 -6.99 -4.01
C PRO A 228 -9.58 -6.38 -3.31
N SER A 229 -9.56 -5.06 -3.22
CA SER A 229 -8.74 -4.33 -2.25
C SER A 229 -9.51 -4.13 -0.94
N ILE A 230 -8.79 -4.15 0.17
CA ILE A 230 -9.35 -3.96 1.52
C ILE A 230 -8.94 -2.63 2.14
N GLY A 231 -8.07 -1.91 1.51
CA GLY A 231 -7.61 -0.62 2.00
C GLY A 231 -6.44 -0.09 1.21
N GLY A 232 -5.88 1.00 1.70
CA GLY A 232 -4.75 1.65 1.11
C GLY A 232 -4.47 2.99 1.76
N LYS A 233 -3.53 3.71 1.18
CA LYS A 233 -3.16 5.05 1.61
C LYS A 233 -2.63 5.85 0.44
N ASP A 234 -3.13 7.07 0.30
CA ASP A 234 -2.66 8.02 -0.70
C ASP A 234 -1.83 9.12 -0.03
N SER A 235 -0.78 9.54 -0.69
CA SER A 235 0.05 10.65 -0.24
C SER A 235 0.49 11.51 -1.43
N MET A 236 0.09 12.78 -1.40
CA MET A 236 0.41 13.77 -2.43
C MET A 236 1.39 14.81 -1.86
N SER A 237 2.41 14.32 -1.16
CA SER A 237 3.41 15.14 -0.45
C SER A 237 4.82 15.04 -1.04
N GLY A 238 4.98 14.39 -2.19
CA GLY A 238 6.25 14.16 -2.86
C GLY A 238 6.88 15.38 -3.52
N SER A 239 6.74 16.56 -2.92
CA SER A 239 7.40 17.78 -3.40
C SER A 239 8.18 18.43 -2.27
N PHE A 240 9.45 18.73 -2.52
CA PHE A 240 10.30 19.48 -1.63
C PHE A 240 11.05 20.57 -2.42
N ASN A 241 10.76 21.85 -2.13
CA ASN A 241 11.22 22.99 -2.94
C ASN A 241 10.87 22.78 -4.42
N ASP A 242 11.88 22.71 -5.29
CA ASP A 242 11.75 22.52 -6.73
C ASP A 242 11.87 21.05 -7.15
N LEU A 243 12.06 20.13 -6.20
CA LEU A 243 12.13 18.70 -6.45
C LEU A 243 10.74 18.07 -6.31
N ASP A 244 10.24 17.47 -7.38
CA ASP A 244 9.09 16.58 -7.37
C ASP A 244 9.58 15.13 -7.41
N VAL A 245 9.18 14.34 -6.42
CA VAL A 245 9.48 12.91 -6.32
C VAL A 245 8.26 12.13 -6.78
N THR A 246 8.40 11.41 -7.89
CA THR A 246 7.34 10.60 -8.50
C THR A 246 7.87 9.27 -8.99
#